data_592c1c3b1fe15ef0c3810349bfb2c7d1
#
_entry.id   592c1c3b1fe15ef0c3810349bfb2c7d1
#
_cell.length_a   1.000
_cell.length_b   1.000
_cell.length_c   1.000
_cell.angle_alpha   90.00
_cell.angle_beta   90.00
_cell.angle_gamma   90.00
#
_symmetry.space_group_name_H-M   'P 1'
#
loop_
_entity.id
_entity.type
_entity.pdbx_description
1 polymer ?
#
loop_
_entity_poly.entity_id
_entity_poly.type
_entity_poly.pdbx_seq_one_letter_code
_entity_poly.pdbx_strand_id
1 'polypeptide(L)'
;MSTMASFSIEEIANISSGPKLFQLYIHKDKSFTDDLIDRCKRANFDGLCLTVDTLVAGNRERDHRTGFTTPPKFTLESIMNFAMRPGWLFRYFTNKKFELANIKHKTDKGTNITKSVIDYVNEQYDPNMNWDDAEYCVKKWERPFALKGVMSVEDLSLIHI
;
A
#
# COMPACT_ATOMS: atom_id res chain seq x y z
N MET A 1 6.33 5.01 -5.45
CA MET A 1 4.93 5.13 -4.96
C MET A 1 4.47 3.80 -4.40
N SER A 2 3.65 3.75 -3.35
CA SER A 2 3.16 2.49 -2.75
C SER A 2 1.70 2.21 -3.11
N THR A 3 1.30 0.94 -3.12
CA THR A 3 -0.11 0.52 -3.20
C THR A 3 -0.98 1.25 -2.16
N MET A 4 -0.43 1.47 -0.95
CA MET A 4 -1.09 2.14 0.18
C MET A 4 -0.94 3.67 0.15
N ALA A 5 -0.68 4.28 -1.00
CA ALA A 5 -0.53 5.72 -1.09
C ALA A 5 -1.88 6.45 -1.04
N SER A 6 -1.86 7.68 -0.53
CA SER A 6 -3.02 8.59 -0.50
C SER A 6 -3.28 9.29 -1.83
N PHE A 7 -2.37 9.15 -2.79
CA PHE A 7 -2.53 9.59 -4.18
C PHE A 7 -2.69 8.39 -5.09
N SER A 8 -3.49 8.52 -6.13
CA SER A 8 -3.66 7.49 -7.14
C SER A 8 -2.45 7.39 -8.08
N ILE A 9 -2.34 6.25 -8.76
CA ILE A 9 -1.34 6.01 -9.81
C ILE A 9 -1.41 7.11 -10.86
N GLU A 10 -2.61 7.48 -11.26
CA GLU A 10 -2.88 8.47 -12.30
C GLU A 10 -2.53 9.89 -11.85
N GLU A 11 -2.85 10.25 -10.59
CA GLU A 11 -2.48 11.57 -10.04
C GLU A 11 -0.96 11.75 -10.01
N ILE A 12 -0.21 10.72 -9.57
CA ILE A 12 1.26 10.79 -9.55
C ILE A 12 1.84 10.85 -10.97
N ALA A 13 1.27 10.09 -11.91
CA ALA A 13 1.72 10.12 -13.31
C ALA A 13 1.56 11.51 -13.94
N ASN A 14 0.50 12.22 -13.59
CA ASN A 14 0.24 13.57 -14.11
C ASN A 14 1.13 14.65 -13.49
N ILE A 15 1.60 14.45 -12.26
CA ILE A 15 2.42 15.43 -11.54
C ILE A 15 3.91 15.26 -11.82
N SER A 16 4.38 14.01 -12.01
CA SER A 16 5.80 13.69 -12.13
C SER A 16 6.18 13.38 -13.57
N SER A 17 7.16 14.11 -14.09
CA SER A 17 7.84 13.82 -15.36
C SER A 17 9.07 12.91 -15.20
N GLY A 18 9.55 12.70 -13.96
CA GLY A 18 10.70 11.84 -13.68
C GLY A 18 10.35 10.35 -13.60
N PRO A 19 11.38 9.49 -13.44
CA PRO A 19 11.20 8.05 -13.30
C PRO A 19 10.26 7.69 -12.16
N LYS A 20 9.33 6.75 -12.42
CA LYS A 20 8.30 6.32 -11.48
C LYS A 20 8.42 4.83 -11.19
N LEU A 21 8.58 4.49 -9.91
CA LEU A 21 8.57 3.12 -9.43
C LEU A 21 7.31 2.89 -8.59
N PHE A 22 6.58 1.81 -8.86
CA PHE A 22 5.43 1.40 -8.07
C PHE A 22 5.76 0.22 -7.18
N GLN A 23 5.49 0.35 -5.88
CA GLN A 23 5.60 -0.75 -4.92
C GLN A 23 4.28 -1.51 -4.86
N LEU A 24 4.32 -2.76 -5.29
CA LEU A 24 3.20 -3.68 -5.34
C LEU A 24 3.21 -4.63 -4.14
N TYR A 25 2.03 -4.88 -3.58
CA TYR A 25 1.75 -6.03 -2.74
C TYR A 25 0.83 -6.98 -3.50
N ILE A 26 1.10 -8.28 -3.44
CA ILE A 26 0.19 -9.28 -3.99
C ILE A 26 -0.99 -9.45 -3.03
N HIS A 27 -2.17 -9.44 -3.61
CA HIS A 27 -3.44 -9.62 -2.90
C HIS A 27 -4.03 -10.98 -3.22
N LYS A 28 -4.82 -11.55 -2.30
CA LYS A 28 -5.60 -12.76 -2.54
C LYS A 28 -6.49 -12.61 -3.76
N ASP A 29 -7.10 -11.42 -3.92
CA ASP A 29 -7.78 -11.07 -5.17
C ASP A 29 -6.75 -10.76 -6.27
N LYS A 30 -6.41 -11.77 -7.06
CA LYS A 30 -5.45 -11.62 -8.17
C LYS A 30 -5.94 -10.59 -9.20
N SER A 31 -7.25 -10.42 -9.38
CA SER A 31 -7.80 -9.43 -10.32
C SER A 31 -7.45 -7.99 -9.90
N PHE A 32 -7.31 -7.77 -8.59
CA PHE A 32 -6.89 -6.46 -8.07
C PHE A 32 -5.40 -6.22 -8.30
N THR A 33 -4.57 -7.24 -8.11
CA THR A 33 -3.13 -7.17 -8.45
C THR A 33 -2.96 -6.85 -9.94
N ASP A 34 -3.74 -7.49 -10.79
CA ASP A 34 -3.73 -7.27 -12.23
C ASP A 34 -4.14 -5.85 -12.61
N ASP A 35 -5.22 -5.32 -12.00
CA ASP A 35 -5.65 -3.94 -12.25
C ASP A 35 -4.56 -2.94 -11.87
N LEU A 36 -3.87 -3.12 -10.74
CA LEU A 36 -2.78 -2.24 -10.34
C LEU A 36 -1.63 -2.26 -11.36
N ILE A 37 -1.22 -3.44 -11.84
CA ILE A 37 -0.16 -3.58 -12.85
C ILE A 37 -0.59 -2.87 -14.15
N ASP A 38 -1.81 -3.12 -14.62
CA ASP A 38 -2.33 -2.54 -15.86
C ASP A 38 -2.48 -1.02 -15.77
N ARG A 39 -2.89 -0.49 -14.62
CA ARG A 39 -2.94 0.96 -14.36
C ARG A 39 -1.54 1.57 -14.38
N CYS A 40 -0.55 0.93 -13.77
CA CYS A 40 0.84 1.38 -13.82
C CYS A 40 1.40 1.38 -15.25
N LYS A 41 1.07 0.37 -16.06
CA LYS A 41 1.45 0.32 -17.47
C LYS A 41 0.85 1.49 -18.25
N ARG A 42 -0.48 1.74 -18.10
CA ARG A 42 -1.19 2.86 -18.76
C ARG A 42 -0.67 4.23 -18.31
N ALA A 43 -0.26 4.35 -17.05
CA ALA A 43 0.28 5.57 -16.46
C ALA A 43 1.79 5.76 -16.71
N ASN A 44 2.40 4.91 -17.54
CA ASN A 44 3.83 4.95 -17.90
C ASN A 44 4.75 4.98 -16.68
N PHE A 45 4.56 4.05 -15.74
CA PHE A 45 5.54 3.77 -14.71
C PHE A 45 6.73 3.01 -15.31
N ASP A 46 7.94 3.35 -14.85
CA ASP A 46 9.19 2.82 -15.39
C ASP A 46 9.57 1.49 -14.76
N GLY A 47 9.18 1.25 -13.51
CA GLY A 47 9.52 0.04 -12.79
C GLY A 47 8.43 -0.41 -11.81
N LEU A 48 8.43 -1.71 -11.51
CA LEU A 48 7.61 -2.34 -10.50
C LEU A 48 8.50 -2.94 -9.42
N CYS A 49 8.12 -2.75 -8.16
CA CYS A 49 8.82 -3.31 -7.01
C CYS A 49 7.84 -4.18 -6.21
N LEU A 50 7.98 -5.49 -6.33
CA LEU A 50 7.16 -6.44 -5.56
C LEU A 50 7.71 -6.58 -4.14
N THR A 51 6.86 -6.36 -3.15
CA THR A 51 7.19 -6.54 -1.75
C THR A 51 6.80 -7.92 -1.29
N VAL A 52 7.79 -8.71 -0.83
CA VAL A 52 7.64 -10.13 -0.46
C VAL A 52 7.79 -10.40 1.04
N ASP A 53 8.13 -9.39 1.84
CA ASP A 53 8.35 -9.49 3.29
C ASP A 53 7.09 -9.21 4.13
N THR A 54 5.92 -9.06 3.52
CA THR A 54 4.68 -8.67 4.21
C THR A 54 3.59 -9.72 3.97
N LEU A 55 3.79 -10.91 4.52
CA LEU A 55 2.80 -12.00 4.46
C LEU A 55 1.69 -11.83 5.50
N VAL A 56 2.00 -11.14 6.61
CA VAL A 56 1.08 -10.85 7.71
C VAL A 56 1.22 -9.41 8.17
N ALA A 57 0.16 -8.86 8.73
CA ALA A 57 0.20 -7.52 9.31
C ALA A 57 1.18 -7.48 10.49
N GLY A 58 2.08 -6.49 10.49
CA GLY A 58 3.06 -6.31 11.56
C GLY A 58 2.41 -5.94 12.90
N ASN A 59 2.82 -6.60 13.98
CA ASN A 59 2.39 -6.25 15.34
C ASN A 59 3.18 -5.03 15.86
N ARG A 60 2.59 -3.85 15.76
CA ARG A 60 3.19 -2.60 16.24
C ARG A 60 2.76 -2.32 17.68
N GLU A 61 3.46 -2.90 18.67
CA GLU A 61 3.12 -2.78 20.09
C GLU A 61 2.94 -1.32 20.56
N ARG A 62 3.77 -0.40 20.07
CA ARG A 62 3.67 1.02 20.43
C ARG A 62 2.32 1.60 20.02
N ASP A 63 1.83 1.26 18.82
CA ASP A 63 0.57 1.75 18.31
C ASP A 63 -0.60 1.22 19.17
N HIS A 64 -0.52 -0.04 19.60
CA HIS A 64 -1.50 -0.61 20.53
C HIS A 64 -1.47 0.08 21.90
N ARG A 65 -0.27 0.36 22.46
CA ARG A 65 -0.12 1.03 23.77
C ARG A 65 -0.57 2.49 23.75
N THR A 66 -0.35 3.20 22.66
CA THR A 66 -0.70 4.63 22.54
C THR A 66 -2.11 4.87 22.01
N GLY A 67 -2.86 3.81 21.65
CA GLY A 67 -4.17 3.91 21.02
C GLY A 67 -4.12 4.42 19.58
N PHE A 68 -2.91 4.52 18.98
CA PHE A 68 -2.72 4.85 17.56
C PHE A 68 -3.00 3.61 16.70
N THR A 69 -4.20 3.09 16.88
CA THR A 69 -4.72 1.95 16.10
C THR A 69 -5.43 2.48 14.85
N THR A 70 -5.74 1.57 13.92
CA THR A 70 -6.53 1.93 12.75
C THR A 70 -7.86 1.15 12.80
N PRO A 71 -9.00 1.82 13.01
CA PRO A 71 -9.17 3.27 13.21
C PRO A 71 -8.57 3.74 14.54
N PRO A 72 -8.09 5.01 14.63
CA PRO A 72 -7.47 5.54 15.84
C PRO A 72 -8.47 5.62 16.99
N LYS A 73 -8.03 5.21 18.19
CA LYS A 73 -8.80 5.39 19.43
C LYS A 73 -8.44 6.74 20.03
N PHE A 74 -9.37 7.68 20.06
CA PHE A 74 -9.15 8.97 20.68
C PHE A 74 -9.27 8.86 22.20
N THR A 75 -8.15 8.99 22.90
CA THR A 75 -8.09 9.16 24.36
C THR A 75 -8.05 10.65 24.68
N LEU A 76 -8.39 11.04 25.92
CA LEU A 76 -8.25 12.42 26.37
C LEU A 76 -6.83 12.96 26.17
N GLU A 77 -5.82 12.15 26.43
CA GLU A 77 -4.41 12.48 26.21
C GLU A 77 -4.11 12.74 24.72
N SER A 78 -4.58 11.88 23.83
CA SER A 78 -4.40 12.09 22.39
C SER A 78 -5.09 13.35 21.89
N ILE A 79 -6.29 13.65 22.38
CA ILE A 79 -7.03 14.88 22.03
C ILE A 79 -6.26 16.11 22.50
N MET A 80 -5.74 16.11 23.72
CA MET A 80 -4.90 17.21 24.23
C MET A 80 -3.63 17.39 23.38
N ASN A 81 -2.95 16.29 23.03
CA ASN A 81 -1.77 16.32 22.16
C ASN A 81 -2.06 16.90 20.77
N PHE A 82 -3.23 16.62 20.19
CA PHE A 82 -3.67 17.24 18.94
C PHE A 82 -4.00 18.73 19.13
N ALA A 83 -4.70 19.10 20.20
CA ALA A 83 -5.06 20.49 20.51
C ALA A 83 -3.83 21.40 20.68
N MET A 84 -2.74 20.87 21.25
CA MET A 84 -1.48 21.59 21.40
C MET A 84 -0.74 21.81 20.06
N ARG A 85 -1.24 21.30 18.93
CA ARG A 85 -0.62 21.44 17.61
C ARG A 85 -1.57 22.10 16.59
N PRO A 86 -1.94 23.38 16.78
CA PRO A 86 -2.97 24.04 15.97
C PRO A 86 -2.61 24.11 14.48
N GLY A 87 -1.33 24.26 14.14
CA GLY A 87 -0.89 24.25 12.73
C GLY A 87 -1.10 22.91 12.03
N TRP A 88 -0.95 21.80 12.76
CA TRP A 88 -1.25 20.47 12.23
C TRP A 88 -2.76 20.28 12.05
N LEU A 89 -3.57 20.68 13.05
CA LEU A 89 -5.03 20.61 12.98
C LEU A 89 -5.57 21.41 11.79
N PHE A 90 -5.08 22.64 11.62
CA PHE A 90 -5.47 23.47 10.49
C PHE A 90 -5.21 22.77 9.15
N ARG A 91 -4.01 22.21 8.96
CA ARG A 91 -3.67 21.47 7.75
C ARG A 91 -4.52 20.21 7.58
N TYR A 92 -4.81 19.49 8.66
CA TYR A 92 -5.64 18.29 8.62
C TYR A 92 -7.07 18.60 8.14
N PHE A 93 -7.67 19.71 8.59
CA PHE A 93 -9.03 20.10 8.19
C PHE A 93 -9.10 20.79 6.83
N THR A 94 -8.02 21.43 6.39
CA THR A 94 -8.00 22.18 5.12
C THR A 94 -7.48 21.37 3.94
N ASN A 95 -6.72 20.31 4.19
CA ASN A 95 -6.20 19.45 3.13
C ASN A 95 -7.21 18.38 2.70
N LYS A 96 -6.95 17.78 1.53
CA LYS A 96 -7.69 16.63 1.02
C LYS A 96 -7.73 15.53 2.08
N LYS A 97 -8.90 14.94 2.30
CA LYS A 97 -9.05 13.81 3.23
C LYS A 97 -8.09 12.69 2.89
N PHE A 98 -7.49 12.10 3.93
CA PHE A 98 -6.65 10.92 3.78
C PHE A 98 -7.51 9.74 3.31
N GLU A 99 -7.21 9.22 2.15
CA GLU A 99 -7.86 8.03 1.56
C GLU A 99 -6.78 7.14 0.93
N LEU A 100 -6.98 5.83 0.93
CA LEU A 100 -6.12 4.91 0.18
C LEU A 100 -6.60 4.89 -1.28
N ALA A 101 -6.11 5.85 -2.07
CA ALA A 101 -6.67 6.19 -3.39
C ALA A 101 -6.67 5.02 -4.39
N ASN A 102 -5.70 4.09 -4.28
CA ASN A 102 -5.60 2.95 -5.19
C ASN A 102 -6.52 1.77 -4.81
N ILE A 103 -7.06 1.76 -3.58
CA ILE A 103 -7.86 0.66 -3.04
C ILE A 103 -9.34 1.03 -2.94
N LYS A 104 -9.65 2.32 -2.92
CA LYS A 104 -11.00 2.86 -2.70
C LYS A 104 -12.08 2.23 -3.59
N HIS A 105 -11.76 1.96 -4.85
CA HIS A 105 -12.71 1.41 -5.82
C HIS A 105 -13.22 0.00 -5.49
N LYS A 106 -12.50 -0.74 -4.64
CA LYS A 106 -12.89 -2.10 -4.22
C LYS A 106 -13.75 -2.12 -2.96
N THR A 107 -13.82 -0.99 -2.22
CA THR A 107 -14.47 -0.91 -0.90
C THR A 107 -15.79 -0.13 -0.89
N ASP A 108 -16.26 0.38 -2.03
CA ASP A 108 -17.45 1.22 -2.17
C ASP A 108 -18.79 0.46 -1.98
N LYS A 109 -18.89 -0.33 -0.91
CA LYS A 109 -20.16 -0.91 -0.46
C LYS A 109 -20.57 -0.37 0.91
N GLY A 110 -20.91 0.93 0.98
CA GLY A 110 -21.89 1.47 1.93
C GLY A 110 -21.61 1.42 3.44
N THR A 111 -20.40 1.09 3.91
CA THR A 111 -20.05 1.04 5.34
C THR A 111 -18.86 1.94 5.63
N ASN A 112 -18.75 2.44 6.88
CA ASN A 112 -17.69 3.35 7.38
C ASN A 112 -16.34 3.12 6.70
N ILE A 113 -16.05 3.96 5.71
CA ILE A 113 -15.05 3.80 4.66
C ILE A 113 -13.67 3.44 5.20
N THR A 114 -13.23 4.08 6.30
CA THR A 114 -11.87 3.90 6.81
C THR A 114 -11.65 2.55 7.50
N LYS A 115 -12.62 2.05 8.26
CA LYS A 115 -12.51 0.75 8.94
C LYS A 115 -12.58 -0.38 7.94
N SER A 116 -13.48 -0.27 6.97
CA SER A 116 -13.65 -1.25 5.90
C SER A 116 -12.41 -1.38 5.01
N VAL A 117 -11.71 -0.27 4.68
CA VAL A 117 -10.51 -0.29 3.82
C VAL A 117 -9.34 -0.99 4.49
N ILE A 118 -9.14 -0.78 5.77
CA ILE A 118 -7.99 -1.36 6.48
C ILE A 118 -8.22 -2.83 6.80
N ASP A 119 -9.42 -3.17 7.24
CA ASP A 119 -9.80 -4.56 7.43
C ASP A 119 -9.68 -5.32 6.10
N TYR A 120 -10.16 -4.73 5.01
CA TYR A 120 -9.99 -5.27 3.66
C TYR A 120 -8.51 -5.50 3.30
N VAL A 121 -7.65 -4.51 3.53
CA VAL A 121 -6.22 -4.64 3.23
C VAL A 121 -5.57 -5.75 4.04
N ASN A 122 -5.85 -5.83 5.35
CA ASN A 122 -5.30 -6.87 6.21
C ASN A 122 -5.78 -8.27 5.82
N GLU A 123 -7.03 -8.40 5.38
CA GLU A 123 -7.60 -9.65 4.90
C GLU A 123 -7.04 -10.07 3.53
N GLN A 124 -6.60 -9.11 2.73
CA GLN A 124 -6.13 -9.34 1.37
C GLN A 124 -4.65 -9.73 1.26
N TYR A 125 -3.85 -9.63 2.32
CA TYR A 125 -2.51 -10.20 2.27
C TYR A 125 -2.58 -11.71 2.00
N ASP A 126 -1.83 -12.17 1.01
CA ASP A 126 -1.77 -13.58 0.65
C ASP A 126 -0.59 -14.25 1.37
N PRO A 127 -0.84 -15.07 2.41
CA PRO A 127 0.22 -15.78 3.10
C PRO A 127 0.81 -16.94 2.27
N ASN A 128 0.16 -17.30 1.17
CA ASN A 128 0.59 -18.40 0.28
C ASN A 128 1.39 -17.88 -0.93
N MET A 129 1.73 -16.59 -0.95
CA MET A 129 2.56 -16.01 -2.01
C MET A 129 3.86 -16.82 -2.17
N ASN A 130 4.20 -17.15 -3.42
CA ASN A 130 5.35 -17.96 -3.78
C ASN A 130 6.07 -17.41 -5.02
N TRP A 131 7.10 -18.11 -5.48
CA TRP A 131 7.90 -17.70 -6.63
C TRP A 131 7.13 -17.66 -7.95
N ASP A 132 6.11 -18.50 -8.11
CA ASP A 132 5.24 -18.49 -9.32
C ASP A 132 4.47 -17.17 -9.43
N ASP A 133 4.05 -16.61 -8.30
CA ASP A 133 3.39 -15.30 -8.24
C ASP A 133 4.35 -14.17 -8.64
N ALA A 134 5.62 -14.25 -8.22
CA ALA A 134 6.64 -13.29 -8.63
C ALA A 134 6.92 -13.39 -10.13
N GLU A 135 7.10 -14.62 -10.65
CA GLU A 135 7.28 -14.87 -12.09
C GLU A 135 6.09 -14.35 -12.91
N TYR A 136 4.87 -14.59 -12.44
CA TYR A 136 3.67 -14.06 -13.07
C TYR A 136 3.69 -12.53 -13.16
N CYS A 137 4.06 -11.84 -12.07
CA CYS A 137 4.16 -10.38 -12.06
C CYS A 137 5.23 -9.87 -13.03
N VAL A 138 6.40 -10.55 -13.10
CA VAL A 138 7.48 -10.21 -14.05
C VAL A 138 6.97 -10.35 -15.49
N LYS A 139 6.37 -11.49 -15.83
CA LYS A 139 5.83 -11.75 -17.17
C LYS A 139 4.75 -10.75 -17.57
N LYS A 140 3.88 -10.40 -16.63
CA LYS A 140 2.82 -9.43 -16.88
C LYS A 140 3.34 -8.00 -16.99
N TRP A 141 4.36 -7.63 -16.20
CA TRP A 141 4.91 -6.26 -16.19
C TRP A 141 5.74 -5.93 -17.43
N GLU A 142 6.62 -6.83 -17.87
CA GLU A 142 7.47 -6.71 -19.07
C GLU A 142 8.41 -5.50 -19.11
N ARG A 143 8.72 -4.91 -17.97
CA ARG A 143 9.61 -3.74 -17.80
C ARG A 143 10.50 -3.97 -16.59
N PRO A 144 11.43 -3.05 -16.23
CA PRO A 144 12.28 -3.18 -15.05
C PRO A 144 11.48 -3.58 -13.80
N PHE A 145 11.94 -4.64 -13.14
CA PHE A 145 11.28 -5.25 -12.00
C PHE A 145 12.28 -5.47 -10.87
N ALA A 146 11.82 -5.25 -9.63
CA ALA A 146 12.62 -5.47 -8.44
C ALA A 146 11.83 -6.27 -7.40
N LEU A 147 12.53 -7.08 -6.62
CA LEU A 147 11.99 -7.70 -5.41
C LEU A 147 12.49 -6.94 -4.18
N LYS A 148 11.57 -6.64 -3.26
CA LYS A 148 11.87 -6.02 -1.98
C LYS A 148 11.53 -6.98 -0.84
N GLY A 149 12.51 -7.19 0.06
CA GLY A 149 12.27 -8.00 1.26
C GLY A 149 12.74 -9.44 1.14
N VAL A 150 13.65 -9.73 0.23
CA VAL A 150 14.34 -11.02 0.17
C VAL A 150 15.25 -11.13 1.37
N MET A 151 15.04 -12.16 2.22
CA MET A 151 15.66 -12.28 3.54
C MET A 151 16.60 -13.47 3.68
N SER A 152 16.67 -14.37 2.68
CA SER A 152 17.56 -15.53 2.70
C SER A 152 18.54 -15.51 1.52
N VAL A 153 19.67 -16.18 1.71
CA VAL A 153 20.69 -16.34 0.65
C VAL A 153 20.15 -17.26 -0.46
N GLU A 154 19.39 -18.25 -0.07
CA GLU A 154 18.74 -19.21 -0.97
C GLU A 154 17.77 -18.50 -1.91
N ASP A 155 16.91 -17.65 -1.38
CA ASP A 155 15.97 -16.85 -2.17
C ASP A 155 16.72 -15.87 -3.09
N LEU A 156 17.79 -15.24 -2.58
CA LEU A 156 18.61 -14.32 -3.38
C LEU A 156 19.25 -15.03 -4.59
N SER A 157 19.62 -16.29 -4.45
CA SER A 157 20.21 -17.07 -5.56
C SER A 157 19.23 -17.29 -6.71
N LEU A 158 17.93 -17.34 -6.42
CA LEU A 158 16.88 -17.55 -7.42
C LEU A 158 16.62 -16.32 -8.30
N ILE A 159 17.02 -15.13 -7.87
CA ILE A 159 16.85 -13.90 -8.65
C ILE A 159 17.82 -13.83 -9.83
N HIS A 160 18.92 -14.57 -9.76
CA HIS A 160 20.00 -14.54 -10.75
C HIS A 160 19.95 -15.68 -11.78
N ILE A 161 18.85 -16.42 -11.79
CA ILE A 161 18.68 -17.56 -12.74
C ILE A 161 17.92 -17.11 -14.00
#